data_b635f6cfd61b02a6d458fe85a1f3e3f5
#
_entry.id   b635f6cfd61b02a6d458fe85a1f3e3f5
#
_cell.length_a   1.000
_cell.length_b   1.000
_cell.length_c   1.000
_cell.angle_alpha   90.00
_cell.angle_beta   90.00
_cell.angle_gamma   90.00
#
_symmetry.space_group_name_H-M   'P 1'
#
loop_
_entity.id
_entity.type
_entity.pdbx_description
1 polymer ?
#
loop_
_entity_poly.entity_id
_entity_poly.type
_entity_poly.pdbx_seq_one_letter_code
_entity_poly.pdbx_strand_id
1 'polypeptide(L)'
;MIIGVCGYGFTGSGAVVDVLKEFPELQVLDQVEFKISYMQDGIEDLSYHLVDHPCRYFGSDSAIRRFRLIIREFAKKYQEITKGEFLHLADEFIDSITDVSWRGTCSFHKVESSRFMRYLKYSLMTRMRKGLYKYGRIWVQFPDKEMYLSISPENFLPDSRRFISSIITSMGGNQEKIVLNQPFPADRPEFSFPYFDNPLAICVTRDPRDLYLLAKDYAKPRARFIPTDSVQDFITYYRKIMENAASSQAETERVCRIAFEDLIYDYEHSIARIMKFLGISNHKEKLKYFSPDISIRNTRLFKKNTRFASDIREIEQSLGPWLYNFPQDSPEIIVGKARVF
;
A
#
# COMPACT_ATOMS: atom_id res chain seq x y z
N MET A 1 16.09 -0.65 -12.09
CA MET A 1 14.85 0.16 -12.29
C MET A 1 13.68 -0.53 -11.61
N ILE A 2 12.92 0.18 -10.79
CA ILE A 2 11.73 -0.36 -10.10
C ILE A 2 10.47 0.23 -10.72
N ILE A 3 9.56 -0.63 -11.15
CA ILE A 3 8.28 -0.26 -11.77
C ILE A 3 7.18 -0.62 -10.77
N GLY A 4 6.47 0.38 -10.26
CA GLY A 4 5.35 0.19 -9.35
C GLY A 4 4.01 0.21 -10.09
N VAL A 5 3.20 -0.84 -9.94
CA VAL A 5 1.80 -0.81 -10.37
C VAL A 5 0.94 -0.48 -9.16
N CYS A 6 0.25 0.65 -9.22
CA CYS A 6 -0.45 1.25 -8.10
C CYS A 6 -1.95 1.40 -8.39
N GLY A 7 -2.79 1.30 -7.38
CA GLY A 7 -4.24 1.49 -7.52
C GLY A 7 -4.88 1.91 -6.22
N TYR A 8 -6.12 2.39 -6.31
CA TYR A 8 -6.88 2.95 -5.18
C TYR A 8 -7.76 1.91 -4.46
N GLY A 9 -7.47 0.61 -4.68
CA GLY A 9 -8.33 -0.48 -4.24
C GLY A 9 -9.45 -0.77 -5.25
N PHE A 10 -9.52 -2.02 -5.70
CA PHE A 10 -10.48 -2.49 -6.72
C PHE A 10 -10.45 -1.74 -8.07
N THR A 11 -9.41 -0.95 -8.34
CA THR A 11 -9.27 -0.23 -9.61
C THR A 11 -8.69 -1.07 -10.76
N GLY A 12 -8.35 -2.34 -10.52
CA GLY A 12 -7.86 -3.23 -11.57
C GLY A 12 -6.35 -3.19 -11.78
N SER A 13 -5.57 -2.70 -10.81
CA SER A 13 -4.09 -2.72 -10.88
C SER A 13 -3.52 -4.13 -11.12
N GLY A 14 -4.17 -5.18 -10.60
CA GLY A 14 -3.81 -6.57 -10.89
C GLY A 14 -3.85 -6.92 -12.38
N ALA A 15 -4.77 -6.34 -13.16
CA ALA A 15 -4.83 -6.55 -14.60
C ALA A 15 -3.59 -5.97 -15.31
N VAL A 16 -3.09 -4.81 -14.86
CA VAL A 16 -1.84 -4.24 -15.37
C VAL A 16 -0.65 -5.11 -14.98
N VAL A 17 -0.61 -5.63 -13.76
CA VAL A 17 0.43 -6.59 -13.33
C VAL A 17 0.43 -7.83 -14.24
N ASP A 18 -0.75 -8.37 -14.57
CA ASP A 18 -0.87 -9.53 -15.46
C ASP A 18 -0.40 -9.19 -16.88
N VAL A 19 -0.74 -8.02 -17.42
CA VAL A 19 -0.20 -7.54 -18.69
C VAL A 19 1.33 -7.48 -18.66
N LEU A 20 1.92 -6.97 -17.58
CA LEU A 20 3.37 -6.82 -17.48
C LEU A 20 4.11 -8.16 -17.40
N LYS A 21 3.46 -9.25 -16.98
CA LYS A 21 4.01 -10.63 -17.04
C LYS A 21 4.23 -11.12 -18.49
N GLU A 22 3.60 -10.48 -19.47
CA GLU A 22 3.69 -10.85 -20.87
C GLU A 22 4.99 -10.37 -21.55
N PHE A 23 5.78 -9.57 -20.85
CA PHE A 23 7.03 -8.96 -21.35
C PHE A 23 8.25 -9.65 -20.75
N PRO A 24 9.09 -10.34 -21.55
CA PRO A 24 10.27 -11.04 -21.03
C PRO A 24 11.36 -10.09 -20.48
N GLU A 25 11.30 -8.80 -20.83
CA GLU A 25 12.20 -7.76 -20.32
C GLU A 25 11.89 -7.35 -18.88
N LEU A 26 10.75 -7.82 -18.32
CA LEU A 26 10.27 -7.46 -16.99
C LEU A 26 10.27 -8.67 -16.06
N GLN A 27 10.77 -8.49 -14.87
CA GLN A 27 10.59 -9.45 -13.78
C GLN A 27 9.48 -8.97 -12.86
N VAL A 28 8.37 -9.69 -12.79
CA VAL A 28 7.22 -9.33 -11.96
C VAL A 28 7.26 -10.06 -10.63
N LEU A 29 7.35 -9.31 -9.54
CA LEU A 29 7.31 -9.80 -8.17
C LEU A 29 5.97 -9.37 -7.53
N ASP A 30 4.93 -10.16 -7.75
CA ASP A 30 3.56 -9.88 -7.31
C ASP A 30 3.05 -10.77 -6.17
N GLN A 31 3.96 -11.53 -5.54
CA GLN A 31 3.59 -12.41 -4.43
C GLN A 31 2.97 -11.66 -3.25
N VAL A 32 3.29 -10.37 -3.10
CA VAL A 32 2.77 -9.47 -2.07
C VAL A 32 2.44 -8.10 -2.65
N GLU A 33 1.57 -7.35 -1.96
CA GLU A 33 1.49 -5.90 -2.11
C GLU A 33 2.64 -5.27 -1.31
N PHE A 34 3.57 -4.63 -2.00
CA PHE A 34 4.82 -4.11 -1.43
C PHE A 34 4.62 -2.73 -0.80
N LYS A 35 3.91 -2.64 0.32
CA LYS A 35 3.48 -1.37 0.93
C LYS A 35 4.41 -0.80 2.01
N ILE A 36 5.56 -1.39 2.26
CA ILE A 36 6.44 -1.05 3.40
C ILE A 36 6.89 0.42 3.39
N SER A 37 7.02 1.04 2.21
CA SER A 37 7.45 2.43 2.09
C SER A 37 6.42 3.41 2.66
N TYR A 38 5.14 3.31 2.26
CA TYR A 38 4.11 4.33 2.47
C TYR A 38 2.96 3.93 3.39
N MET A 39 2.93 2.68 3.83
CA MET A 39 1.91 2.27 4.78
C MET A 39 2.10 2.99 6.12
N GLN A 40 1.01 3.08 6.89
CA GLN A 40 1.06 3.61 8.25
C GLN A 40 2.16 2.91 9.06
N ASP A 41 2.95 3.69 9.78
CA ASP A 41 4.13 3.22 10.54
C ASP A 41 5.23 2.59 9.66
N GLY A 42 5.22 2.82 8.33
CA GLY A 42 6.25 2.42 7.37
C GLY A 42 7.45 3.38 7.34
N ILE A 43 8.22 3.32 6.23
CA ILE A 43 9.46 4.11 6.09
C ILE A 43 9.17 5.61 6.02
N GLU A 44 8.09 6.04 5.35
CA GLU A 44 7.69 7.46 5.28
C GLU A 44 7.37 8.02 6.65
N ASP A 45 6.66 7.27 7.50
CA ASP A 45 6.38 7.68 8.88
C ASP A 45 7.64 7.72 9.75
N LEU A 46 8.60 6.80 9.52
CA LEU A 46 9.93 6.90 10.15
C LEU A 46 10.65 8.17 9.71
N SER A 47 10.68 8.48 8.40
CA SER A 47 11.28 9.70 7.88
C SER A 47 10.68 10.94 8.56
N TYR A 48 9.36 11.02 8.61
CA TYR A 48 8.67 12.13 9.27
C TYR A 48 9.12 12.34 10.73
N HIS A 49 9.24 11.24 11.48
CA HIS A 49 9.58 11.33 12.92
C HIS A 49 11.08 11.45 13.22
N LEU A 50 11.94 10.93 12.35
CA LEU A 50 13.38 10.89 12.60
C LEU A 50 14.15 11.98 11.84
N VAL A 51 13.66 12.39 10.66
CA VAL A 51 14.33 13.33 9.76
C VAL A 51 13.61 14.67 9.71
N ASP A 52 12.31 14.69 9.39
CA ASP A 52 11.57 15.94 9.18
C ASP A 52 11.23 16.65 10.50
N HIS A 53 10.97 15.87 11.57
CA HIS A 53 10.61 16.38 12.89
C HIS A 53 11.43 15.74 14.02
N PRO A 54 12.77 15.84 14.00
CA PRO A 54 13.68 15.13 14.91
C PRO A 54 13.67 15.63 16.35
N CYS A 55 13.04 16.77 16.64
CA CYS A 55 13.12 17.42 17.97
C CYS A 55 12.33 16.70 19.08
N ARG A 56 11.68 15.57 18.78
CA ARG A 56 10.84 14.84 19.75
C ARG A 56 11.57 13.62 20.28
N TYR A 57 12.24 13.77 21.42
CA TYR A 57 12.94 12.69 22.10
C TYR A 57 12.15 11.37 22.19
N PHE A 58 10.86 11.42 22.58
CA PHE A 58 10.02 10.22 22.61
C PHE A 58 9.45 9.85 21.25
N GLY A 59 9.56 10.71 20.24
CA GLY A 59 9.06 10.46 18.88
C GLY A 59 9.81 9.32 18.21
N SER A 60 11.14 9.29 18.32
CA SER A 60 11.98 8.26 17.73
C SER A 60 11.71 6.87 18.31
N ASP A 61 11.70 6.73 19.65
CA ASP A 61 11.37 5.44 20.29
C ASP A 61 10.00 4.92 19.86
N SER A 62 9.01 5.81 19.84
CA SER A 62 7.64 5.45 19.45
C SER A 62 7.55 5.05 17.98
N ALA A 63 8.21 5.78 17.08
CA ALA A 63 8.19 5.50 15.64
C ALA A 63 8.87 4.16 15.32
N ILE A 64 10.09 3.93 15.84
CA ILE A 64 10.82 2.67 15.63
C ILE A 64 10.05 1.48 16.18
N ARG A 65 9.39 1.62 17.34
CA ARG A 65 8.55 0.54 17.88
C ARG A 65 7.35 0.24 17.03
N ARG A 66 6.65 1.24 16.49
CA ARG A 66 5.51 1.04 15.60
C ARG A 66 5.96 0.40 14.29
N PHE A 67 7.08 0.84 13.74
CA PHE A 67 7.68 0.19 12.59
C PHE A 67 8.00 -1.30 12.86
N ARG A 68 8.62 -1.63 14.02
CA ARG A 68 8.84 -3.04 14.40
C ARG A 68 7.55 -3.85 14.53
N LEU A 69 6.46 -3.25 14.98
CA LEU A 69 5.16 -3.94 15.06
C LEU A 69 4.62 -4.25 13.66
N ILE A 70 4.68 -3.30 12.73
CA ILE A 70 4.27 -3.50 11.34
C ILE A 70 5.13 -4.55 10.63
N ILE A 71 6.44 -4.51 10.80
CA ILE A 71 7.34 -5.54 10.27
C ILE A 71 6.94 -6.94 10.78
N ARG A 72 6.59 -7.08 12.04
CA ARG A 72 6.13 -8.36 12.61
C ARG A 72 4.77 -8.79 12.07
N GLU A 73 3.86 -7.87 11.82
CA GLU A 73 2.55 -8.16 11.21
C GLU A 73 2.73 -8.75 9.81
N PHE A 74 3.66 -8.21 9.03
CA PHE A 74 3.98 -8.73 7.69
C PHE A 74 4.92 -9.93 7.68
N ALA A 75 5.59 -10.22 8.80
CA ALA A 75 6.67 -11.21 8.86
C ALA A 75 6.27 -12.55 8.27
N LYS A 76 5.06 -13.06 8.56
CA LYS A 76 4.65 -14.39 8.08
C LYS A 76 4.79 -14.54 6.57
N LYS A 77 4.27 -13.58 5.81
CA LYS A 77 4.28 -13.66 4.34
C LYS A 77 5.63 -13.28 3.76
N TYR A 78 6.24 -12.23 4.29
CA TYR A 78 7.56 -11.78 3.81
C TYR A 78 8.68 -12.75 4.13
N GLN A 79 8.67 -13.41 5.28
CA GLN A 79 9.66 -14.47 5.60
C GLN A 79 9.60 -15.63 4.60
N GLU A 80 8.41 -16.02 4.18
CA GLU A 80 8.23 -17.06 3.17
C GLU A 80 8.90 -16.69 1.84
N ILE A 81 8.58 -15.49 1.31
CA ILE A 81 9.07 -15.04 0.00
C ILE A 81 10.53 -14.58 -0.01
N THR A 82 11.08 -14.18 1.15
CA THR A 82 12.48 -13.80 1.32
C THR A 82 13.33 -14.92 1.90
N LYS A 83 12.84 -16.15 1.94
CA LYS A 83 13.56 -17.35 2.44
C LYS A 83 14.09 -17.18 3.87
N GLY A 84 13.36 -16.44 4.71
CA GLY A 84 13.73 -16.24 6.11
C GLY A 84 14.49 -14.94 6.41
N GLU A 85 14.90 -14.17 5.42
CA GLU A 85 15.78 -13.00 5.61
C GLU A 85 15.04 -11.73 6.10
N PHE A 86 13.72 -11.61 5.91
CA PHE A 86 12.99 -10.36 6.10
C PHE A 86 13.17 -9.71 7.49
N LEU A 87 13.06 -10.50 8.56
CA LEU A 87 13.21 -9.97 9.93
C LEU A 87 14.65 -9.54 10.22
N HIS A 88 15.62 -10.27 9.71
CA HIS A 88 17.03 -9.90 9.83
C HIS A 88 17.35 -8.58 9.13
N LEU A 89 16.91 -8.43 7.88
CA LEU A 89 17.04 -7.18 7.11
C LEU A 89 16.37 -5.99 7.82
N ALA A 90 15.22 -6.22 8.44
CA ALA A 90 14.53 -5.18 9.20
C ALA A 90 15.25 -4.80 10.50
N ASP A 91 15.83 -5.76 11.21
CA ASP A 91 16.65 -5.49 12.39
C ASP A 91 17.94 -4.74 12.01
N GLU A 92 18.64 -5.14 10.95
CA GLU A 92 19.80 -4.41 10.44
C GLU A 92 19.46 -2.96 10.05
N PHE A 93 18.31 -2.75 9.39
CA PHE A 93 17.85 -1.41 9.04
C PHE A 93 17.57 -0.57 10.31
N ILE A 94 16.87 -1.13 11.29
CA ILE A 94 16.59 -0.44 12.55
C ILE A 94 17.88 -0.08 13.27
N ASP A 95 18.84 -0.99 13.31
CA ASP A 95 20.14 -0.73 13.93
C ASP A 95 20.91 0.38 13.21
N SER A 96 20.86 0.43 11.87
CA SER A 96 21.56 1.46 11.07
C SER A 96 20.99 2.87 11.26
N ILE A 97 19.69 3.00 11.57
CA ILE A 97 19.03 4.30 11.79
C ILE A 97 18.91 4.67 13.27
N THR A 98 19.44 3.87 14.19
CA THR A 98 19.36 4.08 15.65
C THR A 98 20.68 4.59 16.18
N ASP A 99 20.69 5.81 16.77
CA ASP A 99 21.90 6.37 17.39
C ASP A 99 22.29 5.62 18.67
N VAL A 100 21.30 5.33 19.51
CA VAL A 100 21.47 4.63 20.78
C VAL A 100 20.27 3.75 21.12
N SER A 101 20.51 2.53 21.56
CA SER A 101 19.50 1.67 22.18
C SER A 101 19.90 1.31 23.61
N TRP A 102 18.90 1.17 24.47
CA TRP A 102 19.11 0.77 25.87
C TRP A 102 17.88 0.07 26.45
N ARG A 103 18.06 -0.63 27.54
CA ARG A 103 16.92 -1.21 28.28
C ARG A 103 16.40 -0.23 29.33
N GLY A 104 15.10 0.08 29.23
CA GLY A 104 14.45 1.04 30.11
C GLY A 104 12.93 0.99 30.06
N THR A 105 12.30 1.92 30.74
CA THR A 105 10.85 2.05 30.76
C THR A 105 10.42 3.47 30.44
N CYS A 106 9.38 3.61 29.61
CA CYS A 106 8.74 4.88 29.35
C CYS A 106 7.23 4.78 29.59
N SER A 107 6.62 5.85 30.09
CA SER A 107 5.18 5.93 30.34
C SER A 107 4.35 5.79 29.07
N PHE A 108 4.91 6.15 27.90
CA PHE A 108 4.26 6.02 26.59
C PHE A 108 4.09 4.55 26.15
N HIS A 109 4.93 3.62 26.62
CA HIS A 109 4.74 2.20 26.40
C HIS A 109 3.38 1.68 26.93
N LYS A 110 2.70 2.46 27.73
CA LYS A 110 1.35 2.13 28.21
C LYS A 110 0.30 2.16 27.07
N VAL A 111 0.55 2.90 26.00
CA VAL A 111 -0.38 3.02 24.87
C VAL A 111 -0.41 1.74 24.02
N GLU A 112 0.66 0.96 24.00
CA GLU A 112 0.79 -0.29 23.24
C GLU A 112 -0.08 -1.45 23.79
N SER A 113 -0.66 -1.30 24.96
CA SER A 113 -1.50 -2.34 25.58
C SER A 113 -2.94 -1.88 25.76
N SER A 114 -3.90 -2.81 25.68
CA SER A 114 -5.32 -2.51 25.89
C SER A 114 -5.55 -1.86 27.25
N ARG A 115 -6.60 -1.03 27.38
CA ARG A 115 -6.98 -0.38 28.65
C ARG A 115 -7.11 -1.38 29.80
N PHE A 116 -7.68 -2.53 29.54
CA PHE A 116 -7.87 -3.61 30.51
C PHE A 116 -6.53 -4.20 30.97
N MET A 117 -5.62 -4.52 30.05
CA MET A 117 -4.30 -5.04 30.35
C MET A 117 -3.45 -4.02 31.12
N ARG A 118 -3.58 -2.73 30.80
CA ARG A 118 -2.93 -1.66 31.56
C ARG A 118 -3.43 -1.59 32.99
N TYR A 119 -4.75 -1.61 33.17
CA TYR A 119 -5.38 -1.58 34.49
C TYR A 119 -4.96 -2.80 35.32
N LEU A 120 -4.99 -4.00 34.73
CA LEU A 120 -4.60 -5.24 35.39
C LEU A 120 -3.11 -5.22 35.84
N LYS A 121 -2.21 -4.86 34.93
CA LYS A 121 -0.78 -4.73 35.22
C LYS A 121 -0.53 -3.66 36.28
N TYR A 122 -1.15 -2.49 36.17
CA TYR A 122 -0.98 -1.40 37.12
C TYR A 122 -1.54 -1.74 38.51
N SER A 123 -2.73 -2.33 38.57
CA SER A 123 -3.38 -2.78 39.81
C SER A 123 -2.59 -3.89 40.50
N LEU A 124 -2.14 -4.90 39.72
CA LEU A 124 -1.32 -6.00 40.25
C LEU A 124 0.02 -5.49 40.80
N MET A 125 0.73 -4.65 40.04
CA MET A 125 2.00 -4.09 40.46
C MET A 125 1.86 -3.16 41.67
N THR A 126 0.78 -2.39 41.75
CA THR A 126 0.52 -1.53 42.92
C THR A 126 0.24 -2.36 44.19
N ARG A 127 -0.48 -3.48 44.02
CA ARG A 127 -0.73 -4.42 45.14
C ARG A 127 0.56 -5.14 45.57
N MET A 128 1.36 -5.61 44.62
CA MET A 128 2.66 -6.23 44.89
C MET A 128 3.60 -5.23 45.59
N ARG A 129 3.67 -3.99 45.10
CA ARG A 129 4.46 -2.92 45.70
C ARG A 129 4.03 -2.64 47.12
N LYS A 130 2.73 -2.56 47.42
CA LYS A 130 2.22 -2.35 48.80
C LYS A 130 2.54 -3.54 49.71
N GLY A 131 2.45 -4.76 49.20
CA GLY A 131 2.80 -5.96 49.94
C GLY A 131 4.29 -6.08 50.25
N LEU A 132 5.13 -5.78 49.27
CA LEU A 132 6.58 -5.88 49.38
C LEU A 132 7.22 -4.69 50.16
N TYR A 133 6.57 -3.54 50.17
CA TYR A 133 7.03 -2.38 50.98
C TYR A 133 7.02 -2.68 52.47
N LYS A 134 6.18 -3.63 52.90
CA LYS A 134 6.11 -4.12 54.28
C LYS A 134 7.37 -4.90 54.74
N TYR A 135 8.14 -5.42 53.74
CA TYR A 135 9.35 -6.27 53.97
C TYR A 135 10.66 -5.59 53.58
N GLY A 136 10.66 -4.25 53.38
CA GLY A 136 11.86 -3.46 53.12
C GLY A 136 12.37 -3.50 51.67
N ARG A 137 12.46 -2.31 51.07
CA ARG A 137 13.21 -1.89 49.85
C ARG A 137 13.25 -2.84 48.65
N ILE A 138 12.18 -3.48 48.28
CA ILE A 138 12.09 -4.12 46.96
C ILE A 138 11.39 -3.18 46.00
N TRP A 139 12.15 -2.61 45.08
CA TRP A 139 11.61 -1.85 43.95
C TRP A 139 11.09 -2.84 42.91
N VAL A 140 9.77 -2.94 42.77
CA VAL A 140 9.17 -3.64 41.64
C VAL A 140 9.25 -2.70 40.43
N GLN A 141 10.22 -2.93 39.59
CA GLN A 141 10.37 -2.24 38.31
C GLN A 141 9.43 -2.85 37.27
N PHE A 142 8.87 -2.01 36.38
CA PHE A 142 8.29 -2.53 35.17
C PHE A 142 9.38 -3.26 34.38
N PRO A 143 9.07 -4.36 33.70
CA PRO A 143 10.09 -5.02 32.89
C PRO A 143 10.62 -4.02 31.86
N ASP A 144 11.93 -3.86 31.86
CA ASP A 144 12.62 -3.00 30.92
C ASP A 144 12.35 -3.51 29.49
N LYS A 145 12.04 -2.58 28.63
CA LYS A 145 11.94 -2.83 27.19
C LYS A 145 13.12 -2.18 26.49
N GLU A 146 13.42 -2.62 25.32
CA GLU A 146 14.36 -1.94 24.46
C GLU A 146 13.78 -0.58 24.05
N MET A 147 14.57 0.46 24.24
CA MET A 147 14.26 1.85 23.91
C MET A 147 15.24 2.35 22.86
N TYR A 148 14.79 3.28 22.04
CA TYR A 148 15.55 3.79 20.91
C TYR A 148 15.62 5.30 20.94
N LEU A 149 16.80 5.84 20.66
CA LEU A 149 17.02 7.23 20.32
C LEU A 149 17.55 7.28 18.90
N SER A 150 16.93 8.12 18.08
CA SER A 150 17.37 8.42 16.72
C SER A 150 16.98 9.85 16.42
N ILE A 151 17.96 10.69 16.07
CA ILE A 151 17.78 12.12 15.79
C ILE A 151 18.53 12.46 14.52
N SER A 152 17.80 12.67 13.42
CA SER A 152 18.37 13.01 12.11
C SER A 152 19.51 12.06 11.68
N PRO A 153 19.27 10.73 11.61
CA PRO A 153 20.31 9.80 11.19
C PRO A 153 20.83 10.16 9.81
N GLU A 154 22.15 10.40 9.69
CA GLU A 154 22.79 10.92 8.47
C GLU A 154 22.51 10.10 7.23
N ASN A 155 22.43 8.77 7.39
CA ASN A 155 22.25 7.82 6.30
C ASN A 155 20.82 7.28 6.17
N PHE A 156 19.81 7.95 6.73
CA PHE A 156 18.43 7.44 6.70
C PHE A 156 17.97 7.03 5.30
N LEU A 157 18.17 7.90 4.32
CA LEU A 157 17.72 7.63 2.94
C LEU A 157 18.54 6.53 2.26
N PRO A 158 19.89 6.52 2.29
CA PRO A 158 20.68 5.41 1.79
C PRO A 158 20.36 4.07 2.46
N ASP A 159 20.15 4.06 3.78
CA ASP A 159 19.83 2.85 4.54
C ASP A 159 18.42 2.33 4.21
N SER A 160 17.46 3.23 4.04
CA SER A 160 16.11 2.88 3.59
C SER A 160 16.12 2.25 2.19
N ARG A 161 16.89 2.80 1.25
CA ARG A 161 17.09 2.23 -0.09
C ARG A 161 17.72 0.85 -0.02
N ARG A 162 18.78 0.70 0.78
CA ARG A 162 19.46 -0.58 1.00
C ARG A 162 18.49 -1.62 1.55
N PHE A 163 17.69 -1.28 2.56
CA PHE A 163 16.70 -2.17 3.14
C PHE A 163 15.68 -2.66 2.09
N ILE A 164 15.08 -1.72 1.32
CA ILE A 164 14.13 -2.06 0.26
C ILE A 164 14.78 -2.91 -0.82
N SER A 165 15.97 -2.55 -1.30
CA SER A 165 16.69 -3.31 -2.33
C SER A 165 17.06 -4.71 -1.86
N SER A 166 17.44 -4.87 -0.58
CA SER A 166 17.74 -6.17 0.01
C SER A 166 16.50 -7.07 0.08
N ILE A 167 15.33 -6.53 0.45
CA ILE A 167 14.08 -7.28 0.41
C ILE A 167 13.77 -7.74 -1.01
N ILE A 168 13.84 -6.84 -2.01
CA ILE A 168 13.57 -7.16 -3.41
C ILE A 168 14.52 -8.24 -3.92
N THR A 169 15.80 -8.14 -3.61
CA THR A 169 16.82 -9.16 -3.96
C THR A 169 16.51 -10.50 -3.31
N SER A 170 16.16 -10.53 -2.03
CA SER A 170 15.81 -11.75 -1.30
C SER A 170 14.50 -12.39 -1.82
N MET A 171 13.59 -11.59 -2.40
CA MET A 171 12.41 -12.07 -3.14
C MET A 171 12.78 -12.69 -4.52
N GLY A 172 14.03 -12.61 -4.92
CA GLY A 172 14.53 -13.12 -6.20
C GLY A 172 14.64 -12.05 -7.29
N GLY A 173 14.50 -10.77 -6.96
CA GLY A 173 14.67 -9.66 -7.90
C GLY A 173 16.11 -9.55 -8.36
N ASN A 174 16.38 -9.91 -9.64
CA ASN A 174 17.72 -9.94 -10.22
C ASN A 174 17.80 -9.40 -11.66
N GLN A 175 16.68 -8.97 -12.24
CA GLN A 175 16.67 -8.32 -13.56
C GLN A 175 16.81 -6.81 -13.45
N GLU A 176 17.18 -6.18 -14.55
CA GLU A 176 17.34 -4.73 -14.64
C GLU A 176 16.02 -3.99 -14.37
N LYS A 177 14.89 -4.54 -14.85
CA LYS A 177 13.55 -3.96 -14.71
C LYS A 177 12.69 -4.90 -13.84
N ILE A 178 12.34 -4.45 -12.65
CA ILE A 178 11.56 -5.22 -11.67
C ILE A 178 10.21 -4.53 -11.46
N VAL A 179 9.13 -5.28 -11.59
CA VAL A 179 7.76 -4.82 -11.34
C VAL A 179 7.32 -5.26 -9.95
N LEU A 180 6.83 -4.31 -9.17
CA LEU A 180 6.24 -4.55 -7.85
C LEU A 180 4.76 -4.17 -7.85
N ASN A 181 3.98 -4.94 -7.09
CA ASN A 181 2.56 -4.66 -6.87
C ASN A 181 2.40 -3.73 -5.66
N GLN A 182 1.80 -2.55 -5.86
CA GLN A 182 1.49 -1.54 -4.85
C GLN A 182 2.73 -1.03 -4.05
N PRO A 183 3.87 -0.67 -4.66
CA PRO A 183 5.00 -0.16 -3.90
C PRO A 183 4.87 1.33 -3.54
N PHE A 184 3.96 2.06 -4.19
CA PHE A 184 3.76 3.50 -4.02
C PHE A 184 2.28 3.84 -3.79
N PRO A 185 1.95 4.95 -3.12
CA PRO A 185 0.58 5.46 -3.05
C PRO A 185 0.15 5.92 -4.46
N ALA A 186 -1.04 5.47 -4.91
CA ALA A 186 -1.50 5.72 -6.29
C ALA A 186 -1.81 7.19 -6.56
N ASP A 187 -2.17 7.96 -5.54
CA ASP A 187 -2.46 9.40 -5.63
C ASP A 187 -1.18 10.25 -5.73
N ARG A 188 -0.15 9.92 -4.96
CA ARG A 188 1.11 10.67 -4.87
C ARG A 188 2.33 9.72 -4.87
N PRO A 189 2.58 8.95 -5.94
CA PRO A 189 3.66 7.94 -5.97
C PRO A 189 5.05 8.54 -5.76
N GLU A 190 5.23 9.81 -6.11
CA GLU A 190 6.48 10.55 -5.96
C GLU A 190 6.98 10.65 -4.51
N PHE A 191 6.11 10.51 -3.53
CA PHE A 191 6.53 10.54 -2.11
C PHE A 191 7.38 9.33 -1.73
N SER A 192 7.08 8.16 -2.28
CA SER A 192 7.87 6.94 -2.05
C SER A 192 9.10 6.82 -2.95
N PHE A 193 9.18 7.58 -4.05
CA PHE A 193 10.28 7.47 -5.02
C PHE A 193 11.68 7.61 -4.43
N PRO A 194 11.93 8.47 -3.43
CA PRO A 194 13.26 8.57 -2.82
C PRO A 194 13.81 7.26 -2.25
N TYR A 195 12.96 6.32 -1.90
CA TYR A 195 13.36 5.04 -1.28
C TYR A 195 13.66 3.93 -2.29
N PHE A 196 13.51 4.17 -3.59
CA PHE A 196 13.69 3.16 -4.63
C PHE A 196 14.70 3.60 -5.70
N ASP A 197 15.31 2.61 -6.36
CA ASP A 197 16.27 2.86 -7.43
C ASP A 197 15.56 3.08 -8.77
N ASN A 198 15.71 4.29 -9.32
CA ASN A 198 15.13 4.70 -10.61
C ASN A 198 13.65 4.26 -10.76
N PRO A 199 12.75 4.73 -9.87
CA PRO A 199 11.35 4.29 -9.83
C PRO A 199 10.52 4.90 -10.96
N LEU A 200 9.60 4.08 -11.50
CA LEU A 200 8.50 4.46 -12.39
C LEU A 200 7.19 3.96 -11.79
N ALA A 201 6.11 4.71 -11.94
CA ALA A 201 4.79 4.32 -11.45
C ALA A 201 3.76 4.22 -12.59
N ILE A 202 2.98 3.13 -12.60
CA ILE A 202 1.75 3.00 -13.39
C ILE A 202 0.58 3.06 -12.41
N CYS A 203 -0.17 4.16 -12.42
CA CYS A 203 -1.30 4.37 -11.53
C CYS A 203 -2.60 4.03 -12.26
N VAL A 204 -3.35 3.06 -11.73
CA VAL A 204 -4.54 2.51 -12.38
C VAL A 204 -5.80 3.11 -11.75
N THR A 205 -6.60 3.78 -12.58
CA THR A 205 -7.91 4.31 -12.23
C THR A 205 -9.02 3.41 -12.73
N ARG A 206 -10.25 3.69 -12.31
CA ARG A 206 -11.45 2.97 -12.74
C ARG A 206 -12.67 3.89 -12.65
N ASP A 207 -13.67 3.62 -13.48
CA ASP A 207 -14.95 4.32 -13.44
C ASP A 207 -15.57 4.26 -12.03
N PRO A 208 -15.90 5.40 -11.41
CA PRO A 208 -16.41 5.44 -10.04
C PRO A 208 -17.74 4.70 -9.84
N ARG A 209 -18.58 4.57 -10.89
CA ARG A 209 -19.84 3.80 -10.82
C ARG A 209 -19.56 2.31 -10.62
N ASP A 210 -18.61 1.77 -11.38
CA ASP A 210 -18.19 0.37 -11.26
C ASP A 210 -17.43 0.12 -9.96
N LEU A 211 -16.58 1.06 -9.54
CA LEU A 211 -15.86 0.97 -8.27
C LEU A 211 -16.82 0.96 -7.07
N TYR A 212 -17.85 1.84 -7.09
CA TYR A 212 -18.87 1.88 -6.04
C TYR A 212 -19.61 0.54 -5.92
N LEU A 213 -20.07 -0.01 -7.04
CA LEU A 213 -20.79 -1.29 -7.05
C LEU A 213 -19.91 -2.46 -6.61
N LEU A 214 -18.64 -2.49 -7.05
CA LEU A 214 -17.70 -3.49 -6.60
C LEU A 214 -17.53 -3.45 -5.07
N ALA A 215 -17.33 -2.27 -4.52
CA ALA A 215 -17.15 -2.12 -3.09
C ALA A 215 -18.43 -2.40 -2.30
N LYS A 216 -19.61 -1.97 -2.80
CA LYS A 216 -20.88 -2.08 -2.10
C LYS A 216 -21.50 -3.48 -2.13
N ASP A 217 -21.42 -4.16 -3.26
CA ASP A 217 -22.17 -5.40 -3.52
C ASP A 217 -21.28 -6.62 -3.76
N TYR A 218 -20.31 -6.51 -4.66
CA TYR A 218 -19.53 -7.67 -5.11
C TYR A 218 -18.37 -8.06 -4.18
N ALA A 219 -17.73 -7.11 -3.54
CA ALA A 219 -16.52 -7.33 -2.73
C ALA A 219 -16.76 -7.30 -1.21
N LYS A 220 -18.01 -7.27 -0.74
CA LYS A 220 -18.31 -7.40 0.69
C LYS A 220 -17.82 -8.75 1.23
N PRO A 221 -17.17 -8.80 2.37
CA PRO A 221 -16.77 -7.76 3.33
C PRO A 221 -15.39 -7.12 3.09
N ARG A 222 -14.69 -7.46 2.01
CA ARG A 222 -13.27 -7.07 1.77
C ARG A 222 -13.08 -5.59 1.47
N ALA A 223 -14.11 -4.92 0.97
CA ALA A 223 -14.06 -3.53 0.52
C ALA A 223 -14.47 -2.50 1.59
N ARG A 224 -14.51 -2.86 2.87
CA ARG A 224 -14.98 -1.96 3.95
C ARG A 224 -14.11 -0.72 4.18
N PHE A 225 -12.93 -0.66 3.61
CA PHE A 225 -12.10 0.54 3.60
C PHE A 225 -12.60 1.62 2.62
N ILE A 226 -13.52 1.27 1.70
CA ILE A 226 -14.21 2.22 0.82
C ILE A 226 -15.58 2.53 1.45
N PRO A 227 -15.91 3.80 1.75
CA PRO A 227 -17.19 4.15 2.35
C PRO A 227 -18.33 4.00 1.34
N THR A 228 -19.18 2.99 1.52
CA THR A 228 -20.31 2.71 0.63
C THR A 228 -21.65 2.61 1.37
N ASP A 229 -21.69 2.88 2.67
CA ASP A 229 -22.93 2.90 3.43
C ASP A 229 -23.82 4.06 2.97
N SER A 230 -23.22 5.20 2.68
CA SER A 230 -23.84 6.39 2.04
C SER A 230 -23.18 6.66 0.69
N VAL A 231 -23.97 6.95 -0.34
CA VAL A 231 -23.46 7.37 -1.64
C VAL A 231 -22.71 8.72 -1.56
N GLN A 232 -23.15 9.62 -0.69
CA GLN A 232 -22.53 10.93 -0.48
C GLN A 232 -21.13 10.80 0.16
N ASP A 233 -20.96 9.85 1.08
CA ASP A 233 -19.64 9.56 1.65
C ASP A 233 -18.70 9.00 0.60
N PHE A 234 -19.18 8.10 -0.27
CA PHE A 234 -18.40 7.61 -1.40
C PHE A 234 -18.01 8.72 -2.38
N ILE A 235 -18.94 9.59 -2.74
CA ILE A 235 -18.69 10.73 -3.64
C ILE A 235 -17.63 11.65 -3.04
N THR A 236 -17.74 11.95 -1.76
CA THR A 236 -16.77 12.79 -1.04
C THR A 236 -15.40 12.13 -0.99
N TYR A 237 -15.35 10.86 -0.63
CA TYR A 237 -14.13 10.04 -0.57
C TYR A 237 -13.43 10.00 -1.94
N TYR A 238 -14.14 9.61 -2.99
CA TYR A 238 -13.59 9.50 -4.34
C TYR A 238 -13.07 10.84 -4.85
N ARG A 239 -13.87 11.90 -4.71
CA ARG A 239 -13.48 13.25 -5.11
C ARG A 239 -12.19 13.70 -4.43
N LYS A 240 -12.09 13.54 -3.11
CA LYS A 240 -10.90 13.95 -2.35
C LYS A 240 -9.63 13.21 -2.78
N ILE A 241 -9.73 11.92 -3.03
CA ILE A 241 -8.61 11.13 -3.55
C ILE A 241 -8.19 11.60 -4.94
N MET A 242 -9.15 11.82 -5.84
CA MET A 242 -8.83 12.25 -7.21
C MET A 242 -8.33 13.69 -7.27
N GLU A 243 -8.84 14.58 -6.44
CA GLU A 243 -8.31 15.96 -6.28
C GLU A 243 -6.88 15.93 -5.74
N ASN A 244 -6.58 15.06 -4.76
CA ASN A 244 -5.22 14.88 -4.26
C ASN A 244 -4.28 14.35 -5.35
N ALA A 245 -4.74 13.36 -6.12
CA ALA A 245 -3.99 12.83 -7.26
C ALA A 245 -3.74 13.87 -8.34
N ALA A 246 -4.70 14.76 -8.61
CA ALA A 246 -4.56 15.85 -9.58
C ALA A 246 -3.61 16.97 -9.09
N SER A 247 -3.45 17.13 -7.79
CA SER A 247 -2.47 18.06 -7.20
C SER A 247 -1.02 17.55 -7.28
N SER A 248 -0.83 16.25 -7.45
CA SER A 248 0.43 15.66 -7.87
C SER A 248 0.75 16.23 -9.25
N GLN A 249 1.88 16.91 -9.41
CA GLN A 249 2.27 17.48 -10.68
C GLN A 249 2.24 16.38 -11.75
N ALA A 250 1.16 16.45 -12.51
CA ALA A 250 0.69 15.49 -13.47
C ALA A 250 1.79 14.81 -14.29
N GLU A 251 1.48 13.62 -14.77
CA GLU A 251 2.26 12.85 -15.77
C GLU A 251 3.68 13.40 -15.97
N THR A 252 4.46 13.27 -14.91
CA THR A 252 5.90 13.45 -15.02
C THR A 252 6.40 12.30 -15.88
N GLU A 253 7.59 12.41 -16.45
CA GLU A 253 8.25 11.30 -17.15
C GLU A 253 8.33 9.99 -16.34
N ARG A 254 7.98 10.03 -15.07
CA ARG A 254 8.06 8.91 -14.11
C ARG A 254 6.71 8.35 -13.66
N VAL A 255 5.58 8.92 -14.08
CA VAL A 255 4.23 8.47 -13.68
C VAL A 255 3.34 8.34 -14.92
N CYS A 256 2.82 7.15 -15.17
CA CYS A 256 1.83 6.86 -16.19
C CYS A 256 0.49 6.54 -15.53
N ARG A 257 -0.59 7.22 -15.93
CA ARG A 257 -1.95 6.96 -15.43
C ARG A 257 -2.77 6.27 -16.51
N ILE A 258 -3.39 5.14 -16.17
CA ILE A 258 -4.14 4.30 -17.11
C ILE A 258 -5.48 3.98 -16.47
N ALA A 259 -6.59 4.11 -17.22
CA ALA A 259 -7.86 3.57 -16.79
C ALA A 259 -7.91 2.04 -17.02
N PHE A 260 -8.47 1.30 -16.09
CA PHE A 260 -8.70 -0.14 -16.25
C PHE A 260 -9.49 -0.44 -17.53
N GLU A 261 -10.45 0.40 -17.83
CA GLU A 261 -11.29 0.32 -19.02
C GLU A 261 -10.51 0.46 -20.32
N ASP A 262 -9.42 1.27 -20.34
CA ASP A 262 -8.57 1.43 -21.53
C ASP A 262 -7.90 0.11 -21.91
N LEU A 263 -7.50 -0.71 -20.93
CA LEU A 263 -6.95 -2.05 -21.21
C LEU A 263 -7.97 -3.00 -21.88
N ILE A 264 -9.25 -2.66 -21.82
CA ILE A 264 -10.31 -3.50 -22.35
C ILE A 264 -10.84 -2.95 -23.68
N TYR A 265 -11.11 -1.66 -23.75
CA TYR A 265 -11.75 -1.03 -24.90
C TYR A 265 -10.77 -0.41 -25.89
N ASP A 266 -9.52 -0.17 -25.45
CA ASP A 266 -8.45 0.41 -26.25
C ASP A 266 -7.10 -0.28 -25.97
N TYR A 267 -7.13 -1.62 -26.01
CA TYR A 267 -6.02 -2.48 -25.60
C TYR A 267 -4.71 -2.14 -26.31
N GLU A 268 -4.72 -2.08 -27.66
CA GLU A 268 -3.49 -1.88 -28.44
C GLU A 268 -2.83 -0.53 -28.14
N HIS A 269 -3.63 0.52 -28.01
CA HIS A 269 -3.10 1.86 -27.67
C HIS A 269 -2.57 1.88 -26.23
N SER A 270 -3.28 1.26 -25.29
CA SER A 270 -2.85 1.16 -23.89
C SER A 270 -1.53 0.41 -23.76
N ILE A 271 -1.37 -0.71 -24.48
CA ILE A 271 -0.12 -1.47 -24.50
C ILE A 271 1.01 -0.64 -25.13
N ALA A 272 0.77 0.02 -26.25
CA ALA A 272 1.77 0.88 -26.88
C ALA A 272 2.23 2.03 -25.95
N ARG A 273 1.29 2.60 -25.18
CA ARG A 273 1.58 3.64 -24.18
C ARG A 273 2.44 3.09 -23.04
N ILE A 274 2.11 1.92 -22.50
CA ILE A 274 2.90 1.24 -21.46
C ILE A 274 4.30 0.92 -21.99
N MET A 275 4.43 0.35 -23.19
CA MET A 275 5.70 -0.01 -23.79
C MET A 275 6.59 1.22 -23.96
N LYS A 276 6.05 2.31 -24.49
CA LYS A 276 6.77 3.58 -24.65
C LYS A 276 7.24 4.13 -23.31
N PHE A 277 6.36 4.11 -22.30
CA PHE A 277 6.67 4.63 -20.96
C PHE A 277 7.77 3.83 -20.26
N LEU A 278 7.75 2.50 -20.37
CA LEU A 278 8.74 1.61 -19.73
C LEU A 278 10.01 1.40 -20.58
N GLY A 279 10.04 1.90 -21.82
CA GLY A 279 11.14 1.65 -22.76
C GLY A 279 11.34 0.16 -23.00
N ILE A 280 10.25 -0.57 -23.31
CA ILE A 280 10.23 -2.00 -23.66
C ILE A 280 9.63 -2.17 -25.05
N SER A 281 9.98 -3.28 -25.73
CA SER A 281 9.61 -3.47 -27.13
C SER A 281 9.08 -4.85 -27.47
N ASN A 282 9.32 -5.85 -26.61
CA ASN A 282 9.03 -7.25 -26.93
C ASN A 282 7.81 -7.76 -26.19
N HIS A 283 6.62 -7.60 -26.79
CA HIS A 283 5.37 -8.18 -26.28
C HIS A 283 5.21 -9.62 -26.79
N LYS A 284 6.04 -10.53 -26.29
CA LYS A 284 6.16 -11.89 -26.79
C LYS A 284 4.98 -12.79 -26.44
N GLU A 285 4.42 -12.63 -25.24
CA GLU A 285 3.38 -13.53 -24.70
C GLU A 285 2.01 -12.84 -24.65
N LYS A 286 1.68 -12.04 -25.68
CA LYS A 286 0.45 -11.26 -25.80
C LYS A 286 -0.81 -12.08 -25.46
N LEU A 287 -1.68 -11.52 -24.59
CA LEU A 287 -2.94 -12.11 -24.13
C LEU A 287 -2.79 -13.46 -23.39
N LYS A 288 -1.61 -13.74 -22.86
CA LYS A 288 -1.39 -14.98 -22.09
C LYS A 288 -1.89 -14.88 -20.66
N TYR A 289 -1.64 -13.74 -20.00
CA TYR A 289 -1.99 -13.52 -18.61
C TYR A 289 -3.18 -12.58 -18.45
N PHE A 290 -3.41 -11.68 -19.40
CA PHE A 290 -4.54 -10.77 -19.41
C PHE A 290 -5.36 -10.94 -20.70
N SER A 291 -6.70 -10.97 -20.57
CA SER A 291 -7.62 -11.00 -21.70
C SER A 291 -8.68 -9.92 -21.58
N PRO A 292 -8.75 -8.95 -22.52
CA PRO A 292 -9.83 -7.98 -22.60
C PRO A 292 -11.21 -8.62 -22.64
N ASP A 293 -11.37 -9.70 -23.44
CA ASP A 293 -12.64 -10.42 -23.62
C ASP A 293 -13.17 -11.04 -22.32
N ILE A 294 -12.27 -11.46 -21.45
CA ILE A 294 -12.64 -11.98 -20.13
C ILE A 294 -12.93 -10.80 -19.18
N SER A 295 -12.10 -9.78 -19.22
CA SER A 295 -12.13 -8.67 -18.25
C SER A 295 -13.28 -7.68 -18.50
N ILE A 296 -13.83 -7.62 -19.72
CA ILE A 296 -14.96 -6.76 -20.09
C ILE A 296 -16.21 -7.01 -19.23
N ARG A 297 -16.40 -8.22 -18.73
CA ARG A 297 -17.48 -8.55 -17.79
C ARG A 297 -17.42 -7.77 -16.48
N ASN A 298 -16.25 -7.25 -16.12
CA ASN A 298 -16.01 -6.46 -14.92
C ASN A 298 -16.24 -4.96 -15.16
N THR A 299 -16.67 -4.54 -16.33
CA THR A 299 -17.02 -3.17 -16.68
C THR A 299 -18.53 -2.99 -16.85
N ARG A 300 -18.97 -1.74 -16.81
CA ARG A 300 -20.41 -1.37 -16.97
C ARG A 300 -21.32 -2.12 -15.99
N LEU A 301 -20.83 -2.41 -14.77
CA LEU A 301 -21.61 -3.10 -13.74
C LEU A 301 -22.85 -2.29 -13.38
N PHE A 302 -22.76 -0.96 -13.44
CA PHE A 302 -23.90 -0.05 -13.21
C PHE A 302 -25.05 -0.22 -14.18
N LYS A 303 -24.83 -0.72 -15.41
CA LYS A 303 -25.90 -1.06 -16.36
C LYS A 303 -26.59 -2.38 -16.01
N LYS A 304 -25.87 -3.29 -15.37
CA LYS A 304 -26.34 -4.64 -15.02
C LYS A 304 -27.04 -4.70 -13.67
N ASN A 305 -26.71 -3.79 -12.76
CA ASN A 305 -27.23 -3.78 -11.39
C ASN A 305 -28.15 -2.56 -11.17
N THR A 306 -29.43 -2.74 -11.41
CA THR A 306 -30.46 -1.70 -11.26
C THR A 306 -30.82 -1.40 -9.81
N ARG A 307 -30.42 -2.24 -8.85
CA ARG A 307 -30.73 -2.09 -7.42
C ARG A 307 -30.25 -0.78 -6.84
N PHE A 308 -29.15 -0.23 -7.36
CA PHE A 308 -28.51 1.00 -6.90
C PHE A 308 -28.64 2.13 -7.93
N ALA A 309 -29.67 2.13 -8.77
CA ALA A 309 -29.83 3.09 -9.86
C ALA A 309 -29.93 4.57 -9.38
N SER A 310 -30.46 4.82 -8.17
CA SER A 310 -30.45 6.16 -7.56
C SER A 310 -29.06 6.63 -7.21
N ASP A 311 -28.28 5.75 -6.54
CA ASP A 311 -26.91 6.05 -6.13
C ASP A 311 -26.02 6.31 -7.35
N ILE A 312 -26.18 5.50 -8.41
CA ILE A 312 -25.44 5.67 -9.66
C ILE A 312 -25.73 7.02 -10.31
N ARG A 313 -26.99 7.47 -10.34
CA ARG A 313 -27.34 8.81 -10.87
C ARG A 313 -26.68 9.93 -10.07
N GLU A 314 -26.62 9.81 -8.75
CA GLU A 314 -25.94 10.80 -7.91
C GLU A 314 -24.43 10.83 -8.18
N ILE A 315 -23.80 9.66 -8.37
CA ILE A 315 -22.39 9.54 -8.75
C ILE A 315 -22.16 10.21 -10.12
N GLU A 316 -23.02 9.95 -11.11
CA GLU A 316 -22.93 10.54 -12.45
C GLU A 316 -23.00 12.07 -12.41
N GLN A 317 -23.91 12.63 -11.63
CA GLN A 317 -24.06 14.07 -11.48
C GLN A 317 -22.89 14.72 -10.73
N SER A 318 -22.31 14.02 -9.76
CA SER A 318 -21.32 14.58 -8.84
C SER A 318 -19.87 14.34 -9.26
N LEU A 319 -19.58 13.26 -9.99
CA LEU A 319 -18.24 12.81 -10.37
C LEU A 319 -18.02 12.83 -11.89
N GLY A 320 -18.77 13.64 -12.62
CA GLY A 320 -18.72 13.77 -14.08
C GLY A 320 -17.30 13.78 -14.68
N PRO A 321 -16.35 14.59 -14.17
CA PRO A 321 -14.98 14.66 -14.69
C PRO A 321 -14.18 13.34 -14.62
N TRP A 322 -14.59 12.39 -13.80
CA TRP A 322 -13.87 11.11 -13.59
C TRP A 322 -14.64 9.90 -14.14
N LEU A 323 -15.78 10.14 -14.81
CA LEU A 323 -16.51 9.06 -15.48
C LEU A 323 -15.75 8.62 -16.73
N TYR A 324 -15.67 7.31 -16.90
CA TYR A 324 -15.12 6.76 -18.14
C TYR A 324 -16.11 6.89 -19.29
N ASN A 325 -15.60 7.33 -20.44
CA ASN A 325 -16.42 7.46 -21.67
C ASN A 325 -16.44 6.15 -22.44
N PHE A 326 -17.36 5.27 -22.09
CA PHE A 326 -17.47 3.96 -22.72
C PHE A 326 -17.85 4.04 -24.21
N PRO A 327 -17.23 3.24 -25.11
CA PRO A 327 -17.63 3.16 -26.51
C PRO A 327 -19.10 2.75 -26.66
N GLN A 328 -19.81 3.37 -27.63
CA GLN A 328 -21.26 3.14 -27.83
C GLN A 328 -21.54 1.71 -28.35
N ASP A 329 -20.69 1.17 -29.22
CA ASP A 329 -20.88 -0.09 -29.95
C ASP A 329 -20.28 -1.33 -29.29
N SER A 330 -19.97 -1.27 -27.98
CA SER A 330 -19.42 -2.46 -27.31
C SER A 330 -20.51 -3.51 -27.10
N PRO A 331 -20.26 -4.78 -27.41
CA PRO A 331 -21.24 -5.84 -27.30
C PRO A 331 -21.80 -5.97 -25.89
N GLU A 332 -23.12 -6.12 -25.77
CA GLU A 332 -23.77 -6.50 -24.51
C GLU A 332 -23.36 -7.94 -24.18
N ILE A 333 -22.50 -8.10 -23.19
CA ILE A 333 -22.10 -9.44 -22.76
C ILE A 333 -23.14 -9.98 -21.81
N ILE A 334 -23.87 -11.00 -22.26
CA ILE A 334 -24.75 -11.81 -21.42
C ILE A 334 -23.87 -12.61 -20.46
N VAL A 335 -23.81 -12.16 -19.22
CA VAL A 335 -23.01 -12.82 -18.17
C VAL A 335 -23.76 -14.07 -17.69
N GLY A 336 -23.27 -15.25 -18.08
CA GLY A 336 -23.52 -16.46 -17.30
C GLY A 336 -22.96 -16.30 -15.87
N LYS A 337 -23.47 -17.10 -14.91
CA LYS A 337 -23.13 -17.07 -13.46
C LYS A 337 -21.63 -17.33 -13.13
N ALA A 338 -20.70 -16.77 -13.87
CA ALA A 338 -19.27 -16.88 -13.58
C ALA A 338 -18.86 -15.87 -12.50
N ARG A 339 -18.08 -16.34 -11.54
CA ARG A 339 -17.51 -15.52 -10.45
C ARG A 339 -16.77 -14.33 -11.05
N VAL A 340 -17.01 -13.14 -10.47
CA VAL A 340 -16.42 -11.87 -10.90
C VAL A 340 -14.93 -11.78 -10.48
N PHE A 341 -14.47 -12.70 -9.63
CA PHE A 341 -13.06 -12.86 -9.18
C PHE A 341 -12.81 -14.34 -8.84
#